data_7c391b0107ee03e23f5a5ff5d543e6b1
#
_entry.id   7c391b0107ee03e23f5a5ff5d543e6b1
#
_cell.length_a   1.000
_cell.length_b   1.000
_cell.length_c   1.000
_cell.angle_alpha   90.00
_cell.angle_beta   90.00
_cell.angle_gamma   90.00
#
_symmetry.space_group_name_H-M   'P 1'
#
loop_
_entity.id
_entity.type
_entity.pdbx_description
1 polymer ?
#
loop_
_entity_poly.entity_id
_entity_poly.type
_entity_poly.pdbx_seq_one_letter_code
_entity_poly.pdbx_strand_id
1 'polypeptide(L)'
;MQQSRNAVFRTALFGLFVLLLAIGIVSAPQLAKLVSAATTQNGVLTGTYFDHSVIVIMEDHGIVDICAQNPPPCSSANGAPYMASLANNYAIGTQYLGINHFSEANYRALLGGDTFGCSNTGCPPVSNQNLIDRLETAGLTWKGYMENQTPATGCDTTYHEPYTPEHNPFVGFTDILNNPARCSKVVLANPNSCTVTDCALVNDLNSASAPNLMWLTPNNCNNMHGFTGICPTSIPTGDNYLKSLVPNILSSQTFTTQRSALFIVFDEGNGYCPLNGSSEDCVYAVWVGPLAKTGYATSNLYNHYSWTRTIEANWNLASLTSNDANAKVMTEFFKSTTPPVLLSTSFTYSPSSPQVGQYVWFTASASGGTGPYNFTWTFGDGSTGLGAKVYHAYSTTGSYNVVLTTKDSSPSQQTATSQQTVTITSPPPPPPSLTASFTYSVANPAVGQTLSFTGSASGGTAPYSYSWNFGDLQTSSGSSTTHTYQKAGTYRVVLTLTDSLAHVANATHTITVSAPLSASFTYTSSHPAPVVPVQFVANATGGTQPYSYSWNFGDGTTGTGASVSHSYLLAGTYTVTLTVVDANGLTTTTSATVTVTVSVVV
;
A
#
# COMPACT_ATOMS: atom_id res chain seq x y z
N MET A 1 -6.52 -24.72 14.88
CA MET A 1 -5.16 -25.32 14.95
C MET A 1 -4.36 -25.25 13.65
N GLN A 2 -4.97 -25.02 12.49
CA GLN A 2 -4.26 -24.95 11.19
C GLN A 2 -3.63 -23.56 10.91
N GLN A 3 -4.23 -22.49 11.43
CA GLN A 3 -3.67 -21.12 11.27
C GLN A 3 -2.41 -20.84 12.11
N SER A 4 -2.24 -21.52 13.24
CA SER A 4 -1.04 -21.32 14.08
C SER A 4 0.21 -22.04 13.52
N ARG A 5 0.04 -23.11 12.76
CA ARG A 5 1.18 -23.83 12.14
C ARG A 5 1.80 -23.04 10.96
N ASN A 6 0.98 -22.30 10.20
CA ASN A 6 1.50 -21.51 9.07
C ASN A 6 2.25 -20.25 9.52
N ALA A 7 1.90 -19.68 10.67
CA ALA A 7 2.62 -18.52 11.22
C ALA A 7 4.01 -18.93 11.77
N VAL A 8 4.10 -20.07 12.44
CA VAL A 8 5.37 -20.58 12.99
C VAL A 8 6.33 -21.00 11.86
N PHE A 9 5.80 -21.57 10.77
CA PHE A 9 6.63 -21.95 9.61
C PHE A 9 7.18 -20.74 8.85
N ARG A 10 6.40 -19.66 8.73
CA ARG A 10 6.86 -18.40 8.10
C ARG A 10 7.91 -17.68 8.95
N THR A 11 7.76 -17.67 10.27
CA THR A 11 8.73 -17.04 11.19
C THR A 11 10.03 -17.85 11.26
N ALA A 12 9.97 -19.18 11.22
CA ALA A 12 11.16 -20.03 11.17
C ALA A 12 11.92 -19.91 9.83
N LEU A 13 11.20 -19.78 8.71
CA LEU A 13 11.80 -19.56 7.38
C LEU A 13 12.48 -18.20 7.29
N PHE A 14 11.87 -17.15 7.86
CA PHE A 14 12.44 -15.79 7.90
C PHE A 14 13.66 -15.72 8.82
N GLY A 15 13.65 -16.42 9.96
CA GLY A 15 14.80 -16.54 10.86
C GLY A 15 15.98 -17.28 10.22
N LEU A 16 15.72 -18.35 9.46
CA LEU A 16 16.75 -19.10 8.72
C LEU A 16 17.32 -18.24 7.55
N PHE A 17 16.49 -17.43 6.92
CA PHE A 17 16.87 -16.50 5.84
C PHE A 17 17.82 -15.41 6.33
N VAL A 18 17.54 -14.81 7.49
CA VAL A 18 18.38 -13.78 8.11
C VAL A 18 19.71 -14.38 8.59
N LEU A 19 19.70 -15.63 9.07
CA LEU A 19 20.92 -16.30 9.53
C LEU A 19 21.86 -16.68 8.38
N LEU A 20 21.32 -17.06 7.20
CA LEU A 20 22.10 -17.39 5.99
C LEU A 20 22.73 -16.15 5.35
N LEU A 21 22.08 -14.98 5.44
CA LEU A 21 22.66 -13.69 5.01
C LEU A 21 23.81 -13.22 5.93
N ALA A 22 23.73 -13.52 7.22
CA ALA A 22 24.77 -13.15 8.19
C ALA A 22 26.07 -14.00 8.05
N ILE A 23 25.99 -15.16 7.40
CA ILE A 23 27.12 -16.11 7.24
C ILE A 23 27.84 -15.94 5.88
N GLY A 24 27.32 -15.09 4.97
CA GLY A 24 27.95 -14.78 3.68
C GLY A 24 28.02 -15.94 2.68
N ILE A 25 27.17 -16.98 2.84
CA ILE A 25 27.23 -18.22 2.05
C ILE A 25 26.44 -18.13 0.72
N VAL A 26 25.55 -17.14 0.56
CA VAL A 26 24.74 -16.99 -0.65
C VAL A 26 24.74 -15.53 -1.14
N SER A 27 25.11 -15.32 -2.41
CA SER A 27 25.10 -13.97 -3.01
C SER A 27 23.66 -13.55 -3.45
N ALA A 28 23.39 -12.24 -3.50
CA ALA A 28 22.09 -11.69 -3.89
C ALA A 28 21.53 -12.23 -5.24
N PRO A 29 22.32 -12.50 -6.28
CA PRO A 29 21.84 -13.13 -7.52
C PRO A 29 21.46 -14.60 -7.37
N GLN A 30 22.04 -15.32 -6.40
CA GLN A 30 21.65 -16.72 -6.12
C GLN A 30 20.36 -16.79 -5.29
N LEU A 31 20.13 -15.80 -4.42
CA LEU A 31 18.85 -15.66 -3.71
C LEU A 31 17.69 -15.37 -4.68
N ALA A 32 17.91 -14.53 -5.70
CA ALA A 32 16.91 -14.26 -6.73
C ALA A 32 16.55 -15.51 -7.54
N LYS A 33 17.47 -16.45 -7.73
CA LYS A 33 17.21 -17.75 -8.37
C LYS A 33 16.46 -18.73 -7.46
N LEU A 34 16.65 -18.66 -6.14
CA LEU A 34 15.92 -19.50 -5.16
C LEU A 34 14.50 -19.00 -4.85
N VAL A 35 14.22 -17.73 -5.11
CA VAL A 35 12.90 -17.10 -4.89
C VAL A 35 12.02 -17.12 -6.15
N SER A 36 12.54 -17.57 -7.30
CA SER A 36 11.72 -17.86 -8.49
C SER A 36 10.96 -19.20 -8.33
N ALA A 37 10.43 -19.47 -7.17
CA ALA A 37 9.43 -20.52 -6.98
C ALA A 37 8.13 -20.08 -7.64
N ALA A 38 7.55 -20.96 -8.44
CA ALA A 38 6.31 -20.78 -9.18
C ALA A 38 5.26 -19.98 -8.37
N THR A 39 4.80 -18.86 -8.93
CA THR A 39 3.71 -18.07 -8.33
C THR A 39 2.39 -18.77 -8.63
N THR A 40 1.53 -18.95 -7.64
CA THR A 40 0.17 -19.48 -7.86
C THR A 40 -0.78 -18.32 -8.15
N GLN A 41 -1.42 -18.34 -9.30
CA GLN A 41 -2.55 -17.48 -9.64
C GLN A 41 -3.80 -18.36 -9.65
N ASN A 42 -4.79 -18.06 -8.82
CA ASN A 42 -6.02 -18.84 -8.67
C ASN A 42 -5.81 -20.35 -8.40
N GLY A 43 -4.71 -20.73 -7.73
CA GLY A 43 -4.38 -22.13 -7.43
C GLY A 43 -3.65 -22.88 -8.55
N VAL A 44 -3.41 -22.26 -9.70
CA VAL A 44 -2.64 -22.84 -10.83
C VAL A 44 -1.19 -22.35 -10.76
N LEU A 45 -0.23 -23.29 -10.91
CA LEU A 45 1.19 -22.96 -10.99
C LEU A 45 1.50 -22.36 -12.38
N THR A 46 2.00 -21.14 -12.41
CA THR A 46 2.29 -20.43 -13.66
C THR A 46 3.61 -20.89 -14.26
N GLY A 47 3.62 -21.18 -15.56
CA GLY A 47 4.83 -21.49 -16.32
C GLY A 47 5.50 -20.24 -16.91
N THR A 48 6.70 -20.41 -17.44
CA THR A 48 7.43 -19.33 -18.13
C THR A 48 6.72 -18.92 -19.43
N TYR A 49 6.28 -19.89 -20.23
CA TYR A 49 5.64 -19.65 -21.54
C TYR A 49 4.12 -19.84 -21.47
N PHE A 50 3.66 -20.91 -20.81
CA PHE A 50 2.24 -21.29 -20.69
C PHE A 50 1.95 -21.91 -19.33
N ASP A 51 0.70 -21.89 -18.94
CA ASP A 51 0.21 -22.49 -17.69
C ASP A 51 -0.44 -23.85 -17.94
N HIS A 52 -0.93 -24.06 -19.17
CA HIS A 52 -1.48 -25.31 -19.64
C HIS A 52 -0.87 -25.69 -20.99
N SER A 53 -0.56 -26.98 -21.18
CA SER A 53 -0.11 -27.52 -22.47
C SER A 53 -0.91 -28.75 -22.81
N VAL A 54 -1.34 -28.82 -24.07
CA VAL A 54 -1.88 -30.03 -24.69
C VAL A 54 -0.86 -30.53 -25.70
N ILE A 55 -0.56 -31.82 -25.70
CA ILE A 55 0.16 -32.50 -26.80
C ILE A 55 -0.76 -33.50 -27.47
N VAL A 56 -0.80 -33.47 -28.80
CA VAL A 56 -1.49 -34.45 -29.64
C VAL A 56 -0.43 -35.13 -30.51
N ILE A 57 -0.34 -36.46 -30.43
CA ILE A 57 0.67 -37.23 -31.14
C ILE A 57 0.02 -37.99 -32.28
N MET A 58 0.52 -37.74 -33.47
CA MET A 58 0.12 -38.37 -34.71
C MET A 58 1.23 -39.34 -35.15
N GLU A 59 1.01 -40.16 -36.16
CA GLU A 59 1.83 -41.31 -36.52
C GLU A 59 2.35 -41.30 -37.96
N ASP A 60 3.57 -41.82 -38.17
CA ASP A 60 4.13 -42.31 -39.44
C ASP A 60 4.27 -41.30 -40.58
N HIS A 61 4.22 -40.00 -40.38
CA HIS A 61 4.29 -39.07 -41.51
C HIS A 61 5.30 -37.93 -41.31
N GLY A 62 6.18 -37.80 -42.28
CA GLY A 62 7.13 -36.70 -42.38
C GLY A 62 6.47 -35.36 -42.75
N ILE A 63 7.20 -34.27 -42.54
CA ILE A 63 6.74 -32.93 -42.90
C ILE A 63 6.38 -32.82 -44.39
N VAL A 64 7.07 -33.57 -45.27
CA VAL A 64 6.83 -33.56 -46.72
C VAL A 64 5.54 -34.27 -47.13
N ASP A 65 5.05 -35.17 -46.30
CA ASP A 65 3.75 -35.83 -46.53
C ASP A 65 2.59 -34.89 -46.28
N ILE A 66 2.77 -33.90 -45.43
CA ILE A 66 1.77 -32.89 -45.04
C ILE A 66 1.93 -31.61 -45.87
N CYS A 67 3.18 -31.15 -46.05
CA CYS A 67 3.53 -29.95 -46.82
C CYS A 67 4.29 -30.37 -48.09
N ALA A 68 3.70 -30.14 -49.28
CA ALA A 68 4.32 -30.50 -50.56
C ALA A 68 5.68 -29.82 -50.81
N GLN A 69 5.97 -28.79 -50.05
CA GLN A 69 7.27 -28.11 -50.03
C GLN A 69 7.54 -27.59 -48.61
N ASN A 70 8.80 -27.29 -48.32
CA ASN A 70 9.17 -26.76 -47.03
C ASN A 70 8.46 -25.43 -46.71
N PRO A 71 7.75 -25.34 -45.54
CA PRO A 71 7.17 -24.09 -45.12
C PRO A 71 8.23 -22.99 -44.89
N PRO A 72 7.87 -21.70 -44.94
CA PRO A 72 6.64 -21.15 -45.46
C PRO A 72 6.65 -20.90 -46.97
N PRO A 73 5.53 -21.03 -47.69
CA PRO A 73 4.28 -21.58 -47.23
C PRO A 73 4.23 -23.10 -47.26
N CYS A 74 3.48 -23.71 -46.33
CA CYS A 74 3.10 -25.11 -46.42
C CYS A 74 1.97 -25.25 -47.47
N SER A 75 2.27 -25.85 -48.59
CA SER A 75 1.26 -26.24 -49.59
C SER A 75 0.74 -27.63 -49.23
N SER A 76 -0.58 -27.80 -49.11
CA SER A 76 -1.16 -29.10 -48.75
C SER A 76 -0.71 -30.23 -49.68
N ALA A 77 -0.15 -31.28 -49.10
CA ALA A 77 0.15 -32.54 -49.76
C ALA A 77 -0.83 -33.62 -49.30
N ASN A 78 -1.04 -34.62 -50.11
CA ASN A 78 -1.74 -35.87 -49.81
C ASN A 78 -3.12 -35.71 -49.12
N GLY A 79 -3.78 -34.55 -49.30
CA GLY A 79 -5.11 -34.30 -48.71
C GLY A 79 -5.05 -33.82 -47.25
N ALA A 80 -4.03 -33.05 -46.87
CA ALA A 80 -3.84 -32.43 -45.53
C ALA A 80 -4.09 -30.90 -45.52
N PRO A 81 -5.21 -30.38 -46.03
CA PRO A 81 -5.40 -28.91 -46.09
C PRO A 81 -5.50 -28.24 -44.75
N TYR A 82 -6.02 -28.90 -43.71
CA TYR A 82 -6.15 -28.31 -42.37
C TYR A 82 -4.81 -28.21 -41.67
N MET A 83 -3.99 -29.28 -41.69
CA MET A 83 -2.64 -29.24 -41.14
C MET A 83 -1.76 -28.23 -41.88
N ALA A 84 -1.85 -28.14 -43.22
CA ALA A 84 -1.16 -27.09 -43.98
C ALA A 84 -1.59 -25.69 -43.51
N SER A 85 -2.87 -25.47 -43.20
CA SER A 85 -3.36 -24.21 -42.66
C SER A 85 -2.82 -23.92 -41.25
N LEU A 86 -2.69 -24.92 -40.37
CA LEU A 86 -2.08 -24.77 -39.07
C LEU A 86 -0.59 -24.36 -39.19
N ALA A 87 0.16 -25.01 -40.06
CA ALA A 87 1.57 -24.70 -40.36
C ALA A 87 1.76 -23.25 -40.85
N ASN A 88 0.83 -22.75 -41.69
CA ASN A 88 0.86 -21.38 -42.20
C ASN A 88 0.41 -20.31 -41.21
N ASN A 89 -0.51 -20.66 -40.33
CA ASN A 89 -1.12 -19.68 -39.39
C ASN A 89 -0.39 -19.62 -38.04
N TYR A 90 0.36 -20.64 -37.65
CA TYR A 90 1.01 -20.76 -36.36
C TYR A 90 2.52 -21.00 -36.48
N ALA A 91 3.14 -21.60 -35.48
CA ALA A 91 4.60 -21.73 -35.39
C ALA A 91 5.05 -23.18 -35.68
N ILE A 92 5.70 -23.40 -36.80
CA ILE A 92 6.16 -24.73 -37.26
C ILE A 92 7.67 -24.85 -37.19
N GLY A 93 8.16 -26.02 -36.73
CA GLY A 93 9.55 -26.47 -36.89
C GLY A 93 9.72 -27.25 -38.18
N THR A 94 10.56 -26.76 -39.11
CA THR A 94 10.78 -27.42 -40.42
C THR A 94 11.88 -28.46 -40.35
N GLN A 95 12.65 -28.50 -39.26
CA GLN A 95 13.64 -29.53 -38.94
C GLN A 95 13.38 -30.07 -37.53
N TYR A 96 12.22 -30.67 -37.34
CA TYR A 96 11.91 -31.38 -36.11
C TYR A 96 12.03 -32.88 -36.40
N LEU A 97 12.92 -33.58 -35.67
CA LEU A 97 13.27 -34.98 -35.93
C LEU A 97 12.51 -35.92 -34.99
N GLY A 98 12.07 -37.06 -35.50
CA GLY A 98 11.84 -38.26 -34.70
C GLY A 98 13.14 -38.74 -34.05
N ILE A 99 13.07 -39.67 -33.12
CA ILE A 99 14.25 -40.26 -32.45
C ILE A 99 14.55 -41.64 -33.00
N ASN A 100 13.51 -42.36 -33.38
CA ASN A 100 13.59 -43.75 -33.84
C ASN A 100 12.51 -44.01 -34.88
N HIS A 101 12.63 -45.15 -35.63
CA HIS A 101 11.59 -45.65 -36.55
C HIS A 101 10.64 -46.68 -35.89
N PHE A 102 10.47 -46.63 -34.56
CA PHE A 102 9.52 -47.41 -33.79
C PHE A 102 8.78 -46.48 -32.87
N SER A 103 7.48 -46.39 -33.04
CA SER A 103 6.59 -45.47 -32.32
C SER A 103 6.81 -45.51 -30.81
N GLU A 104 6.85 -46.70 -30.19
CA GLU A 104 7.01 -46.83 -28.74
C GLU A 104 8.27 -46.13 -28.20
N ALA A 105 9.40 -46.17 -28.97
CA ALA A 105 10.65 -45.50 -28.63
C ALA A 105 10.47 -43.97 -28.61
N ASN A 106 9.72 -43.40 -29.55
CA ASN A 106 9.44 -41.98 -29.66
C ASN A 106 8.51 -41.51 -28.54
N TYR A 107 7.49 -42.27 -28.19
CA TYR A 107 6.61 -41.99 -27.05
C TYR A 107 7.36 -41.98 -25.73
N ARG A 108 8.30 -42.93 -25.55
CA ARG A 108 9.18 -42.95 -24.36
C ARG A 108 10.13 -41.76 -24.33
N ALA A 109 10.71 -41.38 -25.47
CA ALA A 109 11.58 -40.22 -25.59
C ALA A 109 10.85 -38.91 -25.18
N LEU A 110 9.61 -38.73 -25.61
CA LEU A 110 8.79 -37.60 -25.23
C LEU A 110 8.46 -37.57 -23.70
N LEU A 111 8.08 -38.71 -23.12
CA LEU A 111 7.67 -38.73 -21.73
C LEU A 111 8.84 -38.89 -20.76
N GLY A 112 9.91 -39.58 -21.15
CA GLY A 112 11.02 -39.96 -20.27
C GLY A 112 12.37 -39.33 -20.59
N GLY A 113 12.49 -38.57 -21.68
CA GLY A 113 13.77 -37.98 -22.10
C GLY A 113 14.78 -38.98 -22.65
N ASP A 114 14.39 -40.23 -22.85
CA ASP A 114 15.22 -41.28 -23.46
C ASP A 114 14.31 -42.39 -24.01
N THR A 115 14.80 -43.16 -25.01
CA THR A 115 14.15 -44.37 -25.48
C THR A 115 14.32 -45.54 -24.51
N PHE A 116 15.27 -45.46 -23.57
CA PHE A 116 15.64 -46.49 -22.61
C PHE A 116 15.96 -47.84 -23.28
N GLY A 117 16.58 -47.78 -24.46
CA GLY A 117 16.96 -48.97 -25.25
C GLY A 117 15.78 -49.62 -25.97
N CYS A 118 14.60 -49.00 -25.98
CA CYS A 118 13.51 -49.46 -26.82
C CYS A 118 13.85 -49.23 -28.29
N SER A 119 13.82 -50.28 -29.09
CA SER A 119 14.19 -50.27 -30.50
C SER A 119 13.31 -51.22 -31.35
N ASN A 120 12.16 -51.61 -30.80
CA ASN A 120 11.13 -52.42 -31.44
C ASN A 120 9.78 -52.17 -30.76
N THR A 121 8.72 -52.84 -31.19
CA THR A 121 7.41 -52.85 -30.54
C THR A 121 7.36 -53.81 -29.35
N GLY A 122 6.56 -53.49 -28.33
CA GLY A 122 6.39 -54.34 -27.15
C GLY A 122 7.58 -54.33 -26.20
N CYS A 123 8.21 -53.18 -26.04
CA CYS A 123 9.33 -53.02 -25.09
C CYS A 123 8.82 -53.13 -23.62
N PRO A 124 9.56 -53.83 -22.73
CA PRO A 124 9.15 -53.96 -21.33
C PRO A 124 9.13 -52.59 -20.65
N PRO A 125 8.19 -52.36 -19.71
CA PRO A 125 8.15 -51.13 -18.94
C PRO A 125 9.42 -50.88 -18.13
N VAL A 126 9.89 -49.64 -18.07
CA VAL A 126 11.12 -49.23 -17.36
C VAL A 126 10.83 -48.58 -16.02
N SER A 127 11.80 -48.61 -15.11
CA SER A 127 11.69 -48.00 -13.77
C SER A 127 12.37 -46.62 -13.70
N ASN A 128 12.70 -46.04 -14.82
CA ASN A 128 13.34 -44.74 -14.91
C ASN A 128 12.36 -43.63 -14.57
N GLN A 129 12.88 -42.49 -14.08
CA GLN A 129 12.06 -41.29 -13.88
C GLN A 129 11.53 -40.77 -15.21
N ASN A 130 10.36 -40.15 -15.15
CA ASN A 130 9.67 -39.59 -16.29
C ASN A 130 9.12 -38.21 -15.98
N LEU A 131 8.53 -37.56 -16.96
CA LEU A 131 8.00 -36.18 -16.83
C LEU A 131 6.90 -36.09 -15.77
N ILE A 132 6.14 -37.18 -15.56
CA ILE A 132 5.07 -37.20 -14.51
C ILE A 132 5.66 -37.05 -13.12
N ASP A 133 6.79 -37.67 -12.83
CA ASP A 133 7.49 -37.52 -11.55
C ASP A 133 7.89 -36.07 -11.28
N ARG A 134 8.38 -35.39 -12.32
CA ARG A 134 8.79 -33.98 -12.24
C ARG A 134 7.59 -33.07 -12.01
N LEU A 135 6.50 -33.29 -12.74
CA LEU A 135 5.28 -32.51 -12.62
C LEU A 135 4.66 -32.65 -11.22
N GLU A 136 4.47 -33.91 -10.76
CA GLU A 136 3.88 -34.17 -9.45
C GLU A 136 4.75 -33.64 -8.30
N THR A 137 6.07 -33.76 -8.40
CA THR A 137 7.01 -33.18 -7.41
C THR A 137 6.89 -31.67 -7.34
N ALA A 138 6.63 -31.01 -8.45
CA ALA A 138 6.41 -29.56 -8.53
C ALA A 138 4.97 -29.14 -8.14
N GLY A 139 4.07 -30.08 -7.84
CA GLY A 139 2.66 -29.80 -7.53
C GLY A 139 1.81 -29.50 -8.77
N LEU A 140 2.31 -29.82 -9.97
CA LEU A 140 1.61 -29.69 -11.24
C LEU A 140 0.70 -30.89 -11.49
N THR A 141 -0.37 -30.65 -12.23
CA THR A 141 -1.38 -31.67 -12.54
C THR A 141 -1.23 -32.15 -13.98
N TRP A 142 -1.58 -33.40 -14.22
CA TRP A 142 -1.51 -34.00 -15.55
C TRP A 142 -2.65 -34.99 -15.78
N LYS A 143 -2.94 -35.27 -17.06
CA LYS A 143 -3.91 -36.28 -17.46
C LYS A 143 -3.59 -36.80 -18.86
N GLY A 144 -3.74 -38.12 -19.05
CA GLY A 144 -3.62 -38.79 -20.33
C GLY A 144 -4.99 -39.15 -20.91
N TYR A 145 -5.17 -38.97 -22.20
CA TYR A 145 -6.38 -39.27 -22.95
C TYR A 145 -6.06 -40.19 -24.09
N MET A 146 -6.60 -41.40 -24.05
CA MET A 146 -6.34 -42.45 -25.07
C MET A 146 -7.64 -42.78 -25.77
N GLU A 147 -7.69 -42.62 -27.09
CA GLU A 147 -8.89 -43.06 -27.83
C GLU A 147 -8.99 -44.58 -27.81
N ASN A 148 -10.21 -45.06 -27.64
CA ASN A 148 -10.57 -46.50 -27.68
C ASN A 148 -9.90 -47.39 -26.64
N GLN A 149 -9.18 -46.87 -25.62
CA GLN A 149 -8.70 -47.69 -24.50
C GLN A 149 -9.82 -48.37 -23.73
N THR A 150 -9.55 -49.51 -23.13
CA THR A 150 -10.43 -50.23 -22.19
C THR A 150 -9.62 -50.78 -21.01
N PRO A 151 -10.08 -50.57 -19.74
CA PRO A 151 -11.31 -49.88 -19.34
C PRO A 151 -11.24 -48.35 -19.61
N ALA A 152 -12.38 -47.67 -19.50
CA ALA A 152 -12.46 -46.22 -19.73
C ALA A 152 -11.55 -45.38 -18.80
N THR A 153 -11.00 -45.96 -17.75
CA THR A 153 -10.05 -45.34 -16.83
C THR A 153 -9.05 -46.40 -16.40
N GLY A 154 -7.76 -46.11 -16.52
CA GLY A 154 -6.68 -46.99 -16.13
C GLY A 154 -5.58 -47.11 -17.18
N CYS A 155 -4.50 -47.82 -16.86
CA CYS A 155 -3.40 -48.11 -17.79
C CYS A 155 -3.74 -49.38 -18.60
N ASP A 156 -4.21 -49.18 -19.81
CA ASP A 156 -4.55 -50.28 -20.70
C ASP A 156 -3.29 -50.81 -21.39
N THR A 157 -2.93 -52.07 -21.10
CA THR A 157 -1.80 -52.77 -21.69
C THR A 157 -2.24 -53.82 -22.72
N THR A 158 -3.55 -53.87 -23.02
CA THR A 158 -4.12 -54.87 -23.89
C THR A 158 -4.26 -54.33 -25.31
N TYR A 159 -3.77 -55.08 -26.26
CA TYR A 159 -3.95 -54.75 -27.66
C TYR A 159 -5.39 -55.04 -28.10
N HIS A 160 -6.07 -54.04 -28.61
CA HIS A 160 -7.42 -54.19 -29.18
C HIS A 160 -7.73 -53.03 -30.16
N GLU A 161 -8.22 -53.36 -31.27
CA GLU A 161 -8.42 -52.47 -32.40
C GLU A 161 -9.51 -51.40 -32.10
N PRO A 162 -9.30 -50.15 -32.49
CA PRO A 162 -8.09 -49.55 -33.11
C PRO A 162 -7.08 -48.98 -32.12
N TYR A 163 -7.13 -49.37 -30.83
CA TYR A 163 -6.16 -48.99 -29.81
C TYR A 163 -4.95 -49.93 -29.80
N THR A 164 -3.75 -49.36 -29.60
CA THR A 164 -2.52 -50.12 -29.35
C THR A 164 -1.75 -49.58 -28.15
N PRO A 165 -1.29 -50.45 -27.22
CA PRO A 165 -0.59 -50.01 -26.02
C PRO A 165 0.79 -49.37 -26.31
N GLU A 166 1.42 -49.65 -27.46
CA GLU A 166 2.67 -49.04 -27.89
C GLU A 166 2.56 -47.52 -28.05
N HIS A 167 1.36 -47.00 -28.35
CA HIS A 167 1.07 -45.56 -28.44
C HIS A 167 0.61 -44.93 -27.11
N ASN A 168 0.61 -45.69 -26.02
CA ASN A 168 0.32 -45.21 -24.70
C ASN A 168 1.60 -45.13 -23.84
N PRO A 169 2.26 -43.96 -23.74
CA PRO A 169 3.55 -43.84 -23.05
C PRO A 169 3.46 -44.16 -21.54
N PHE A 170 2.29 -44.01 -20.97
CA PHE A 170 2.09 -44.21 -19.52
C PHE A 170 2.26 -45.68 -19.09
N VAL A 171 1.99 -46.62 -19.98
CA VAL A 171 2.23 -48.04 -19.70
C VAL A 171 3.69 -48.45 -19.85
N GLY A 172 4.53 -47.63 -20.49
CA GLY A 172 5.97 -47.85 -20.64
C GLY A 172 6.79 -47.60 -19.38
N PHE A 173 6.17 -47.10 -18.27
CA PHE A 173 6.85 -46.79 -17.01
C PHE A 173 6.21 -47.51 -15.82
N THR A 174 7.01 -48.26 -15.06
CA THR A 174 6.53 -49.12 -13.95
C THR A 174 5.95 -48.33 -12.79
N ASP A 175 6.44 -47.15 -12.55
CA ASP A 175 5.95 -46.22 -11.50
C ASP A 175 4.58 -45.62 -11.81
N ILE A 176 4.19 -45.55 -13.09
CA ILE A 176 2.83 -45.20 -13.52
C ILE A 176 1.97 -46.46 -13.57
N LEU A 177 2.40 -47.48 -14.30
CA LEU A 177 1.68 -48.71 -14.56
C LEU A 177 1.25 -49.40 -13.24
N ASN A 178 2.15 -49.46 -12.26
CA ASN A 178 1.91 -50.11 -10.97
C ASN A 178 1.31 -49.20 -9.90
N ASN A 179 0.94 -47.95 -10.24
CA ASN A 179 0.34 -46.98 -9.34
C ASN A 179 -1.11 -46.71 -9.73
N PRO A 180 -2.10 -47.25 -8.99
CA PRO A 180 -3.51 -47.06 -9.32
C PRO A 180 -3.95 -45.58 -9.36
N ALA A 181 -3.34 -44.73 -8.51
CA ALA A 181 -3.67 -43.30 -8.49
C ALA A 181 -3.15 -42.55 -9.75
N ARG A 182 -2.00 -42.97 -10.31
CA ARG A 182 -1.48 -42.45 -11.58
C ARG A 182 -2.26 -43.04 -12.77
N CYS A 183 -2.47 -44.35 -12.79
CA CYS A 183 -3.26 -45.00 -13.83
C CYS A 183 -4.68 -44.44 -13.95
N SER A 184 -5.31 -44.05 -12.84
CA SER A 184 -6.65 -43.45 -12.89
C SER A 184 -6.70 -42.09 -13.60
N LYS A 185 -5.54 -41.46 -13.87
CA LYS A 185 -5.44 -40.22 -14.66
C LYS A 185 -5.29 -40.48 -16.16
N VAL A 186 -5.16 -41.75 -16.58
CA VAL A 186 -5.19 -42.16 -17.98
C VAL A 186 -6.61 -42.59 -18.30
N VAL A 187 -7.28 -41.88 -19.20
CA VAL A 187 -8.73 -42.04 -19.43
C VAL A 187 -9.06 -42.21 -20.91
N LEU A 188 -10.21 -42.80 -21.17
CA LEU A 188 -10.78 -42.88 -22.52
C LEU A 188 -11.08 -41.47 -23.05
N ALA A 189 -10.47 -41.07 -24.16
CA ALA A 189 -10.64 -39.76 -24.76
C ALA A 189 -12.04 -39.54 -25.35
N ASN A 190 -12.59 -40.60 -26.00
CA ASN A 190 -13.84 -40.58 -26.79
C ASN A 190 -14.89 -41.52 -26.23
N PRO A 191 -15.41 -41.34 -24.97
CA PRO A 191 -16.49 -42.15 -24.47
C PRO A 191 -17.74 -42.03 -25.35
N ASN A 192 -18.58 -43.08 -25.37
CA ASN A 192 -19.79 -43.13 -26.18
C ASN A 192 -20.80 -41.97 -25.95
N SER A 193 -20.61 -41.24 -24.86
CA SER A 193 -21.40 -40.02 -24.53
C SER A 193 -20.92 -38.75 -25.23
N CYS A 194 -19.80 -38.83 -25.96
CA CYS A 194 -19.24 -37.67 -26.63
C CYS A 194 -20.17 -37.09 -27.70
N THR A 195 -20.32 -35.79 -27.68
CA THR A 195 -20.98 -35.00 -28.73
C THR A 195 -19.99 -34.23 -29.61
N VAL A 196 -18.71 -34.17 -29.17
CA VAL A 196 -17.59 -33.57 -29.89
C VAL A 196 -16.40 -34.54 -29.84
N THR A 197 -15.47 -34.38 -30.78
CA THR A 197 -14.25 -35.20 -30.86
C THR A 197 -13.48 -35.10 -29.53
N ASP A 198 -13.10 -36.24 -28.94
CA ASP A 198 -12.35 -36.38 -27.69
C ASP A 198 -12.92 -35.51 -26.55
N CYS A 199 -14.20 -35.65 -26.33
CA CYS A 199 -14.91 -34.82 -25.37
C CYS A 199 -14.37 -34.88 -23.94
N ALA A 200 -13.68 -35.96 -23.54
CA ALA A 200 -13.04 -36.02 -22.22
C ALA A 200 -11.97 -34.94 -22.05
N LEU A 201 -11.11 -34.74 -23.04
CA LEU A 201 -10.14 -33.65 -23.08
C LEU A 201 -10.83 -32.29 -23.14
N VAL A 202 -11.81 -32.12 -24.03
CA VAL A 202 -12.53 -30.86 -24.23
C VAL A 202 -13.29 -30.45 -22.97
N ASN A 203 -13.88 -31.40 -22.24
CA ASN A 203 -14.58 -31.15 -20.97
C ASN A 203 -13.61 -30.68 -19.87
N ASP A 204 -12.45 -31.31 -19.76
CA ASP A 204 -11.43 -30.87 -18.80
C ASP A 204 -10.90 -29.46 -19.14
N LEU A 205 -10.70 -29.15 -20.42
CA LEU A 205 -10.34 -27.81 -20.89
C LEU A 205 -11.41 -26.73 -20.63
N ASN A 206 -12.65 -27.12 -20.45
CA ASN A 206 -13.76 -26.24 -20.07
C ASN A 206 -14.03 -26.24 -18.56
N SER A 207 -13.24 -26.96 -17.77
CA SER A 207 -13.36 -26.97 -16.30
C SER A 207 -12.48 -25.93 -15.64
N ALA A 208 -12.85 -25.50 -14.43
CA ALA A 208 -12.04 -24.60 -13.62
C ALA A 208 -10.73 -25.26 -13.10
N SER A 209 -10.61 -26.58 -13.24
CA SER A 209 -9.46 -27.40 -12.77
C SER A 209 -8.77 -28.13 -13.91
N ALA A 210 -8.68 -27.51 -15.08
CA ALA A 210 -7.94 -28.08 -16.22
C ALA A 210 -6.50 -28.47 -15.83
N PRO A 211 -6.02 -29.68 -16.20
CA PRO A 211 -4.65 -30.09 -15.88
C PRO A 211 -3.60 -29.17 -16.53
N ASN A 212 -2.42 -29.08 -15.90
CA ASN A 212 -1.29 -28.31 -16.46
C ASN A 212 -0.73 -28.98 -17.71
N LEU A 213 -0.58 -30.31 -17.73
CA LEU A 213 -0.18 -31.09 -18.90
C LEU A 213 -1.26 -32.09 -19.26
N MET A 214 -1.68 -32.04 -20.51
CA MET A 214 -2.67 -32.94 -21.12
C MET A 214 -2.07 -33.62 -22.33
N TRP A 215 -2.11 -34.94 -22.32
CA TRP A 215 -1.53 -35.79 -23.38
C TRP A 215 -2.67 -36.53 -24.08
N LEU A 216 -2.79 -36.34 -25.38
CA LEU A 216 -3.77 -37.05 -26.20
C LEU A 216 -3.08 -37.96 -27.24
N THR A 217 -3.44 -39.22 -27.23
CA THR A 217 -3.09 -40.16 -28.29
C THR A 217 -4.39 -40.60 -28.96
N PRO A 218 -4.62 -40.19 -30.23
CA PRO A 218 -5.69 -40.72 -31.04
C PRO A 218 -5.49 -42.20 -31.35
N ASN A 219 -6.55 -42.90 -31.72
CA ASN A 219 -6.46 -44.29 -32.18
C ASN A 219 -5.78 -44.41 -33.56
N ASN A 220 -5.39 -45.62 -33.93
CA ASN A 220 -4.64 -45.86 -35.16
C ASN A 220 -5.32 -45.40 -36.47
N CYS A 221 -6.62 -45.21 -36.46
CA CYS A 221 -7.32 -44.62 -37.60
C CYS A 221 -7.17 -43.10 -37.63
N ASN A 222 -7.34 -42.45 -36.49
CA ASN A 222 -7.33 -41.00 -36.36
C ASN A 222 -5.91 -40.42 -36.34
N ASN A 223 -4.92 -41.17 -35.84
CA ASN A 223 -3.51 -40.75 -35.83
C ASN A 223 -2.79 -40.93 -37.15
N MET A 224 -3.40 -41.58 -38.17
CA MET A 224 -2.92 -41.88 -39.54
C MET A 224 -2.10 -43.18 -39.69
N HIS A 225 -1.74 -43.87 -38.61
CA HIS A 225 -1.04 -45.14 -38.67
C HIS A 225 -1.84 -46.17 -39.53
N GLY A 226 -3.12 -46.15 -39.40
CA GLY A 226 -4.01 -47.12 -40.02
C GLY A 226 -4.06 -48.44 -39.25
N PHE A 227 -4.99 -49.29 -39.62
CA PHE A 227 -5.11 -50.61 -39.04
C PHE A 227 -5.64 -51.60 -40.09
N THR A 228 -4.89 -52.66 -40.34
CA THR A 228 -5.23 -53.66 -41.38
C THR A 228 -6.60 -54.26 -41.12
N GLY A 229 -7.51 -54.10 -42.06
CA GLY A 229 -8.86 -54.65 -42.00
C GLY A 229 -9.89 -53.74 -41.32
N ILE A 230 -9.48 -52.62 -40.66
CA ILE A 230 -10.37 -51.66 -40.00
C ILE A 230 -10.30 -50.30 -40.70
N CYS A 231 -9.12 -49.69 -40.76
CA CYS A 231 -8.92 -48.42 -41.44
C CYS A 231 -7.55 -48.41 -42.14
N PRO A 232 -7.49 -47.86 -43.39
CA PRO A 232 -6.19 -47.70 -44.06
C PRO A 232 -5.39 -46.57 -43.42
N THR A 233 -4.09 -46.57 -43.60
CA THR A 233 -3.24 -45.40 -43.39
C THR A 233 -3.78 -44.26 -44.24
N SER A 234 -4.17 -43.13 -43.63
CA SER A 234 -4.89 -42.09 -44.33
C SER A 234 -4.64 -40.70 -43.76
N ILE A 235 -3.82 -39.92 -44.44
CA ILE A 235 -3.57 -38.50 -44.12
C ILE A 235 -4.89 -37.70 -44.12
N PRO A 236 -5.82 -37.82 -45.11
CA PRO A 236 -7.09 -37.14 -45.05
C PRO A 236 -7.95 -37.47 -43.82
N THR A 237 -7.86 -38.69 -43.28
CA THR A 237 -8.60 -39.10 -42.09
C THR A 237 -8.07 -38.31 -40.86
N GLY A 238 -6.77 -38.30 -40.63
CA GLY A 238 -6.16 -37.55 -39.52
C GLY A 238 -6.27 -36.02 -39.69
N ASP A 239 -6.21 -35.51 -40.95
CA ASP A 239 -6.44 -34.09 -41.21
C ASP A 239 -7.91 -33.67 -40.81
N ASN A 240 -8.90 -34.49 -41.16
CA ASN A 240 -10.28 -34.28 -40.78
C ASN A 240 -10.52 -34.46 -39.28
N TYR A 241 -9.82 -35.40 -38.64
CA TYR A 241 -9.85 -35.56 -37.20
C TYR A 241 -9.31 -34.30 -36.50
N LEU A 242 -8.12 -33.78 -36.84
CA LEU A 242 -7.58 -32.55 -36.32
C LEU A 242 -8.47 -31.34 -36.61
N LYS A 243 -9.08 -31.29 -37.81
CA LYS A 243 -10.04 -30.23 -38.16
C LYS A 243 -11.29 -30.22 -37.25
N SER A 244 -11.65 -31.37 -36.73
CA SER A 244 -12.78 -31.51 -35.79
C SER A 244 -12.39 -31.24 -34.35
N LEU A 245 -11.17 -31.58 -33.94
CA LEU A 245 -10.67 -31.49 -32.57
C LEU A 245 -10.13 -30.09 -32.23
N VAL A 246 -9.21 -29.57 -33.06
CA VAL A 246 -8.42 -28.36 -32.72
C VAL A 246 -9.30 -27.11 -32.48
N PRO A 247 -10.37 -26.85 -33.25
CA PRO A 247 -11.26 -25.72 -32.95
C PRO A 247 -11.91 -25.81 -31.56
N ASN A 248 -12.26 -27.02 -31.10
CA ASN A 248 -12.84 -27.24 -29.78
C ASN A 248 -11.82 -26.98 -28.66
N ILE A 249 -10.55 -27.36 -28.87
CA ILE A 249 -9.44 -27.02 -27.94
C ILE A 249 -9.26 -25.50 -27.87
N LEU A 250 -9.12 -24.84 -29.02
CA LEU A 250 -8.84 -23.41 -29.10
C LEU A 250 -9.97 -22.52 -28.59
N SER A 251 -11.22 -22.97 -28.70
CA SER A 251 -12.40 -22.27 -28.19
C SER A 251 -12.73 -22.57 -26.72
N SER A 252 -12.03 -23.52 -26.10
CA SER A 252 -12.25 -23.90 -24.70
C SER A 252 -11.97 -22.76 -23.73
N GLN A 253 -12.57 -22.84 -22.52
CA GLN A 253 -12.35 -21.85 -21.47
C GLN A 253 -10.85 -21.67 -21.15
N THR A 254 -10.11 -22.78 -21.03
CA THR A 254 -8.67 -22.75 -20.71
C THR A 254 -7.86 -22.03 -21.78
N PHE A 255 -8.12 -22.27 -23.07
CA PHE A 255 -7.40 -21.61 -24.16
C PHE A 255 -7.80 -20.15 -24.39
N THR A 256 -9.02 -19.77 -24.03
CA THR A 256 -9.51 -18.40 -24.23
C THR A 256 -9.22 -17.49 -23.03
N THR A 257 -9.07 -18.05 -21.82
CA THR A 257 -8.93 -17.25 -20.59
C THR A 257 -7.62 -17.44 -19.86
N GLN A 258 -6.84 -18.48 -20.22
CA GLN A 258 -5.57 -18.82 -19.56
C GLN A 258 -4.44 -18.96 -20.58
N ARG A 259 -3.20 -18.91 -20.11
CA ARG A 259 -2.02 -19.05 -20.96
C ARG A 259 -1.85 -20.50 -21.36
N SER A 260 -2.30 -20.86 -22.57
CA SER A 260 -2.35 -22.24 -23.04
C SER A 260 -1.68 -22.41 -24.39
N ALA A 261 -1.06 -23.56 -24.61
CA ALA A 261 -0.40 -23.94 -25.85
C ALA A 261 -0.76 -25.37 -26.23
N LEU A 262 -1.02 -25.58 -27.52
CA LEU A 262 -1.23 -26.89 -28.13
C LEU A 262 -0.02 -27.25 -28.99
N PHE A 263 0.54 -28.41 -28.78
CA PHE A 263 1.58 -28.99 -29.63
C PHE A 263 1.03 -30.19 -30.41
N ILE A 264 1.11 -30.16 -31.72
CA ILE A 264 0.76 -31.29 -32.60
C ILE A 264 2.05 -31.77 -33.24
N VAL A 265 2.36 -33.04 -33.06
CA VAL A 265 3.61 -33.65 -33.53
C VAL A 265 3.38 -35.08 -34.03
N PHE A 266 4.11 -35.47 -35.03
CA PHE A 266 4.21 -36.87 -35.45
C PHE A 266 5.37 -37.51 -34.71
N ASP A 267 5.20 -38.76 -34.34
CA ASP A 267 6.22 -39.52 -33.60
C ASP A 267 7.41 -39.87 -34.47
N GLU A 268 7.19 -40.35 -35.68
CA GLU A 268 8.18 -40.70 -36.68
C GLU A 268 7.70 -40.35 -38.10
N GLY A 269 8.59 -40.46 -39.09
CA GLY A 269 8.30 -40.12 -40.49
C GLY A 269 8.89 -41.14 -41.45
N ASN A 270 9.16 -40.72 -42.68
CA ASN A 270 9.57 -41.61 -43.79
C ASN A 270 11.10 -41.65 -44.04
N GLY A 271 11.92 -41.30 -43.07
CA GLY A 271 13.37 -41.36 -43.22
C GLY A 271 13.98 -40.26 -44.09
N TYR A 272 13.34 -39.10 -44.26
CA TYR A 272 13.83 -38.02 -45.08
C TYR A 272 13.57 -36.62 -44.50
N CYS A 273 14.65 -35.83 -44.38
CA CYS A 273 14.57 -34.43 -44.01
C CYS A 273 15.06 -33.57 -45.19
N PRO A 274 14.15 -32.83 -45.86
CA PRO A 274 14.47 -32.17 -47.13
C PRO A 274 15.43 -30.99 -46.98
N LEU A 275 15.58 -30.42 -45.78
CA LEU A 275 16.39 -29.22 -45.57
C LEU A 275 17.84 -29.48 -45.25
N ASN A 276 18.19 -30.63 -44.67
CA ASN A 276 19.56 -30.96 -44.30
C ASN A 276 20.15 -32.11 -45.14
N GLY A 277 19.32 -32.74 -45.99
CA GLY A 277 19.75 -33.86 -46.85
C GLY A 277 20.12 -35.13 -46.07
N SER A 278 19.74 -35.22 -44.79
CA SER A 278 19.98 -36.36 -43.94
C SER A 278 18.94 -37.46 -44.20
N SER A 279 19.28 -38.69 -43.81
CA SER A 279 18.35 -39.81 -43.75
C SER A 279 17.53 -39.83 -42.46
N GLU A 280 17.59 -38.74 -41.65
CA GLU A 280 16.82 -38.61 -40.44
C GLU A 280 15.40 -38.13 -40.73
N ASP A 281 14.44 -38.51 -39.90
CA ASP A 281 13.02 -38.17 -40.06
C ASP A 281 12.70 -36.77 -39.66
N CYS A 282 12.44 -35.89 -40.63
CA CYS A 282 11.78 -34.63 -40.34
C CYS A 282 10.26 -34.82 -40.26
N VAL A 283 9.73 -34.75 -39.08
CA VAL A 283 8.29 -34.89 -38.80
C VAL A 283 7.59 -33.57 -38.79
N TYR A 284 6.28 -33.55 -38.99
CA TYR A 284 5.45 -32.38 -38.82
C TYR A 284 5.31 -32.07 -37.33
N ALA A 285 5.70 -30.85 -36.93
CA ALA A 285 5.64 -30.39 -35.54
C ALA A 285 5.26 -28.93 -35.47
N VAL A 286 4.10 -28.61 -34.89
CA VAL A 286 3.53 -27.27 -34.86
C VAL A 286 3.03 -26.91 -33.46
N TRP A 287 3.40 -25.71 -32.97
CA TRP A 287 2.79 -25.09 -31.82
C TRP A 287 1.62 -24.21 -32.27
N VAL A 288 0.44 -24.45 -31.68
CA VAL A 288 -0.85 -23.86 -32.06
C VAL A 288 -1.45 -23.13 -30.85
N GLY A 289 -2.17 -22.06 -31.09
CA GLY A 289 -2.94 -21.36 -30.06
C GLY A 289 -2.49 -19.92 -29.81
N PRO A 290 -3.05 -19.26 -28.80
CA PRO A 290 -2.90 -17.83 -28.62
C PRO A 290 -1.46 -17.39 -28.35
N LEU A 291 -0.64 -18.27 -27.76
CA LEU A 291 0.76 -18.01 -27.40
C LEU A 291 1.75 -18.33 -28.52
N ALA A 292 1.37 -19.16 -29.47
CA ALA A 292 2.22 -19.46 -30.61
C ALA A 292 2.38 -18.24 -31.52
N LYS A 293 3.56 -18.03 -32.07
CA LYS A 293 3.78 -17.02 -33.13
C LYS A 293 2.92 -17.34 -34.32
N THR A 294 2.42 -16.32 -34.98
CA THR A 294 1.61 -16.47 -36.20
C THR A 294 2.50 -16.43 -37.42
N GLY A 295 2.26 -17.37 -38.37
CA GLY A 295 3.01 -17.44 -39.63
C GLY A 295 4.51 -17.60 -39.43
N TYR A 296 4.94 -18.30 -38.38
CA TYR A 296 6.34 -18.45 -38.02
C TYR A 296 6.85 -19.84 -38.41
N ALA A 297 7.97 -19.89 -39.07
CA ALA A 297 8.69 -21.15 -39.38
C ALA A 297 10.16 -21.02 -39.01
N THR A 298 10.72 -22.06 -38.45
CA THR A 298 12.14 -22.12 -38.09
C THR A 298 12.79 -23.39 -38.64
N SER A 299 14.02 -23.24 -39.16
CA SER A 299 14.89 -24.32 -39.59
C SER A 299 15.91 -24.73 -38.51
N ASN A 300 15.75 -24.26 -37.28
CA ASN A 300 16.54 -24.76 -36.17
C ASN A 300 16.19 -26.23 -35.90
N LEU A 301 17.21 -27.01 -35.61
CA LEU A 301 17.08 -28.42 -35.31
C LEU A 301 16.42 -28.63 -33.94
N TYR A 302 15.35 -29.41 -33.92
CA TYR A 302 14.62 -29.88 -32.75
C TYR A 302 14.30 -31.36 -32.86
N ASN A 303 13.94 -31.99 -31.75
CA ASN A 303 13.46 -33.37 -31.70
C ASN A 303 12.57 -33.60 -30.48
N HIS A 304 12.14 -34.82 -30.22
CA HIS A 304 11.27 -35.16 -29.08
C HIS A 304 11.87 -34.76 -27.73
N TYR A 305 13.18 -34.86 -27.54
CA TYR A 305 13.85 -34.36 -26.34
C TYR A 305 13.74 -32.84 -26.21
N SER A 306 13.64 -32.11 -27.31
CA SER A 306 13.42 -30.66 -27.29
C SER A 306 12.06 -30.27 -26.76
N TRP A 307 11.01 -31.07 -27.06
CA TRP A 307 9.70 -30.87 -26.45
C TRP A 307 9.75 -31.12 -24.95
N THR A 308 10.29 -32.26 -24.50
CA THR A 308 10.47 -32.59 -23.07
C THR A 308 11.22 -31.47 -22.37
N ARG A 309 12.34 -31.01 -22.95
CA ARG A 309 13.13 -29.89 -22.43
C ARG A 309 12.34 -28.58 -22.35
N THR A 310 11.44 -28.36 -23.30
CA THR A 310 10.57 -27.16 -23.30
C THR A 310 9.57 -27.20 -22.16
N ILE A 311 8.96 -28.35 -21.87
CA ILE A 311 8.07 -28.56 -20.73
C ILE A 311 8.81 -28.36 -19.41
N GLU A 312 10.03 -28.95 -19.29
CA GLU A 312 10.89 -28.77 -18.11
C GLU A 312 11.26 -27.29 -17.89
N ALA A 313 11.73 -26.62 -18.93
CA ALA A 313 12.10 -25.20 -18.87
C ALA A 313 10.90 -24.30 -18.56
N ASN A 314 9.71 -24.65 -19.05
CA ASN A 314 8.50 -23.90 -18.80
C ASN A 314 8.16 -23.83 -17.31
N TRP A 315 8.29 -24.92 -16.58
CA TRP A 315 7.97 -24.99 -15.15
C TRP A 315 9.21 -25.09 -14.24
N ASN A 316 10.40 -24.80 -14.78
CA ASN A 316 11.68 -24.87 -14.07
C ASN A 316 11.91 -26.24 -13.39
N LEU A 317 11.58 -27.31 -14.10
CA LEU A 317 11.80 -28.69 -13.64
C LEU A 317 13.24 -29.10 -13.94
N ALA A 318 13.76 -30.01 -13.16
CA ALA A 318 15.05 -30.63 -13.44
C ALA A 318 14.94 -31.59 -14.64
N SER A 319 15.96 -31.64 -15.50
CA SER A 319 16.02 -32.57 -16.61
C SER A 319 15.97 -34.02 -16.14
N LEU A 320 15.43 -34.89 -16.97
CA LEU A 320 15.30 -36.34 -16.73
C LEU A 320 16.59 -37.06 -17.04
N THR A 321 17.19 -36.74 -18.18
CA THR A 321 18.37 -37.43 -18.74
C THR A 321 19.38 -36.43 -19.31
N SER A 322 20.48 -36.92 -19.86
CA SER A 322 21.43 -36.09 -20.62
C SER A 322 20.88 -35.67 -21.99
N ASN A 323 19.95 -36.44 -22.58
CA ASN A 323 19.41 -36.15 -23.89
C ASN A 323 18.54 -34.87 -23.86
N ASP A 324 17.57 -34.82 -22.95
CA ASP A 324 16.73 -33.63 -22.76
C ASP A 324 17.53 -32.47 -22.19
N ALA A 325 18.48 -32.70 -21.26
CA ALA A 325 19.33 -31.65 -20.71
C ALA A 325 20.12 -30.88 -21.76
N ASN A 326 20.57 -31.58 -22.80
CA ASN A 326 21.34 -31.02 -23.94
C ASN A 326 20.44 -30.58 -25.10
N ALA A 327 19.15 -30.89 -25.07
CA ALA A 327 18.23 -30.51 -26.13
C ALA A 327 17.89 -29.02 -26.10
N LYS A 328 17.64 -28.46 -27.26
CA LYS A 328 17.28 -27.03 -27.40
C LYS A 328 15.84 -26.78 -26.96
N VAL A 329 15.64 -25.80 -26.07
CA VAL A 329 14.30 -25.34 -25.69
C VAL A 329 13.64 -24.61 -26.87
N MET A 330 12.37 -24.88 -27.14
CA MET A 330 11.59 -24.35 -28.27
C MET A 330 11.04 -22.94 -27.99
N THR A 331 11.82 -22.06 -27.36
CA THR A 331 11.38 -20.72 -26.91
C THR A 331 10.95 -19.81 -28.05
N GLU A 332 11.58 -19.97 -29.22
CA GLU A 332 11.33 -19.11 -30.37
C GLU A 332 9.96 -19.28 -31.02
N PHE A 333 9.24 -20.36 -30.69
CA PHE A 333 7.89 -20.62 -31.19
C PHE A 333 6.84 -19.76 -30.53
N PHE A 334 7.14 -19.22 -29.34
CA PHE A 334 6.18 -18.43 -28.57
C PHE A 334 6.33 -16.94 -28.81
N LYS A 335 5.21 -16.23 -28.76
CA LYS A 335 5.23 -14.78 -28.66
C LYS A 335 6.00 -14.42 -27.39
N SER A 336 6.82 -13.36 -27.42
CA SER A 336 7.55 -12.92 -26.23
C SER A 336 6.55 -12.66 -25.10
N THR A 337 6.43 -13.59 -24.19
CA THR A 337 5.70 -13.41 -22.96
C THR A 337 6.70 -13.07 -21.88
N THR A 338 6.93 -11.77 -21.64
CA THR A 338 7.15 -11.39 -20.25
C THR A 338 5.96 -11.96 -19.49
N PRO A 339 6.15 -12.73 -18.40
CA PRO A 339 5.02 -13.15 -17.56
C PRO A 339 4.16 -11.92 -17.32
N PRO A 340 2.83 -11.97 -17.42
CA PRO A 340 2.03 -10.82 -17.12
C PRO A 340 2.40 -10.38 -15.71
N VAL A 341 3.06 -9.22 -15.61
CA VAL A 341 3.38 -8.65 -14.32
C VAL A 341 2.03 -8.44 -13.65
N LEU A 342 1.81 -9.13 -12.54
CA LEU A 342 0.54 -9.07 -11.82
C LEU A 342 0.17 -7.61 -11.56
N LEU A 343 -1.06 -7.25 -11.89
CA LEU A 343 -1.57 -5.93 -11.58
C LEU A 343 -1.52 -5.71 -10.07
N SER A 344 -0.82 -4.68 -9.65
CA SER A 344 -0.78 -4.21 -8.27
C SER A 344 -1.30 -2.79 -8.22
N THR A 345 -2.02 -2.44 -7.17
CA THR A 345 -2.54 -1.09 -6.96
C THR A 345 -2.32 -0.62 -5.54
N SER A 346 -2.09 0.67 -5.40
CA SER A 346 -1.96 1.36 -4.12
C SER A 346 -2.47 2.78 -4.26
N PHE A 347 -2.69 3.48 -3.15
CA PHE A 347 -3.01 4.89 -3.19
C PHE A 347 -2.45 5.64 -1.99
N THR A 348 -2.37 6.94 -2.14
CA THR A 348 -2.06 7.89 -1.07
C THR A 348 -3.18 8.91 -0.94
N TYR A 349 -3.29 9.56 0.22
CA TYR A 349 -4.23 10.65 0.42
C TYR A 349 -3.60 11.82 1.19
N SER A 350 -4.14 13.01 0.99
CA SER A 350 -3.70 14.25 1.64
C SER A 350 -4.90 15.18 1.88
N PRO A 351 -4.98 15.82 3.06
CA PRO A 351 -4.04 15.79 4.18
C PRO A 351 -4.11 14.46 4.96
N SER A 352 -3.07 14.15 5.76
CA SER A 352 -3.00 12.92 6.56
C SER A 352 -3.96 12.90 7.76
N SER A 353 -4.43 14.06 8.20
CA SER A 353 -5.40 14.24 9.29
C SER A 353 -6.52 15.17 8.84
N PRO A 354 -7.41 14.71 7.97
CA PRO A 354 -8.47 15.54 7.41
C PRO A 354 -9.55 15.85 8.43
N GLN A 355 -10.18 17.02 8.28
CA GLN A 355 -11.27 17.48 9.11
C GLN A 355 -12.60 17.41 8.35
N VAL A 356 -13.71 17.43 9.09
CA VAL A 356 -15.05 17.50 8.53
C VAL A 356 -15.16 18.68 7.55
N GLY A 357 -15.71 18.41 6.36
CA GLY A 357 -15.89 19.37 5.28
C GLY A 357 -14.62 19.70 4.48
N GLN A 358 -13.44 19.22 4.89
CA GLN A 358 -12.20 19.42 4.18
C GLN A 358 -12.08 18.44 3.00
N TYR A 359 -11.62 18.92 1.85
CA TYR A 359 -11.31 18.07 0.72
C TYR A 359 -10.09 17.19 1.01
N VAL A 360 -10.28 15.88 0.85
CA VAL A 360 -9.22 14.86 0.87
C VAL A 360 -8.91 14.48 -0.57
N TRP A 361 -7.68 14.63 -0.98
CA TRP A 361 -7.20 14.24 -2.31
C TRP A 361 -6.66 12.83 -2.27
N PHE A 362 -7.11 11.98 -3.17
CA PHE A 362 -6.66 10.61 -3.33
C PHE A 362 -5.91 10.47 -4.66
N THR A 363 -4.75 9.82 -4.62
CA THR A 363 -3.93 9.57 -5.81
C THR A 363 -3.65 8.08 -5.91
N ALA A 364 -4.17 7.44 -6.96
CA ALA A 364 -3.93 6.05 -7.28
C ALA A 364 -2.58 5.84 -7.96
N SER A 365 -1.97 4.69 -7.70
CA SER A 365 -0.83 4.15 -8.42
C SER A 365 -1.10 2.70 -8.79
N ALA A 366 -0.74 2.32 -10.01
CA ALA A 366 -0.81 0.94 -10.49
C ALA A 366 0.51 0.53 -11.11
N SER A 367 0.88 -0.73 -10.96
CA SER A 367 2.05 -1.33 -11.60
C SER A 367 1.73 -2.76 -12.03
N GLY A 368 2.42 -3.26 -13.05
CA GLY A 368 2.06 -4.53 -13.67
C GLY A 368 0.78 -4.45 -14.49
N GLY A 369 0.25 -5.59 -14.90
CA GLY A 369 -0.86 -5.66 -15.84
C GLY A 369 -0.56 -4.97 -17.18
N THR A 370 -1.60 -4.65 -17.93
CA THR A 370 -1.51 -3.97 -19.23
C THR A 370 -2.24 -2.62 -19.16
N GLY A 371 -1.52 -1.50 -19.32
CA GLY A 371 -2.17 -0.18 -19.41
C GLY A 371 -2.99 0.00 -20.70
N PRO A 372 -3.94 0.92 -20.73
CA PRO A 372 -4.33 1.84 -19.67
C PRO A 372 -5.10 1.19 -18.53
N TYR A 373 -5.06 1.83 -17.33
CA TYR A 373 -5.75 1.36 -16.13
C TYR A 373 -7.03 2.14 -15.86
N ASN A 374 -8.07 1.43 -15.42
CA ASN A 374 -9.31 2.03 -14.92
C ASN A 374 -9.31 2.00 -13.38
N PHE A 375 -9.52 3.16 -12.75
CA PHE A 375 -9.54 3.33 -11.31
C PHE A 375 -10.95 3.66 -10.83
N THR A 376 -11.45 2.89 -9.88
CA THR A 376 -12.76 3.07 -9.26
C THR A 376 -12.59 3.16 -7.75
N TRP A 377 -13.26 4.10 -7.10
CA TRP A 377 -13.17 4.36 -5.68
C TRP A 377 -14.50 4.17 -4.99
N THR A 378 -14.46 3.65 -3.75
CA THR A 378 -15.51 3.80 -2.75
C THR A 378 -14.92 4.46 -1.53
N PHE A 379 -15.57 5.53 -1.02
CA PHE A 379 -15.00 6.34 0.07
C PHE A 379 -15.44 5.90 1.46
N GLY A 380 -16.26 4.84 1.56
CA GLY A 380 -16.68 4.27 2.84
C GLY A 380 -17.89 4.97 3.48
N ASP A 381 -18.40 6.02 2.86
CA ASP A 381 -19.62 6.75 3.26
C ASP A 381 -20.78 6.54 2.27
N GLY A 382 -20.63 5.60 1.33
CA GLY A 382 -21.58 5.31 0.25
C GLY A 382 -21.29 6.06 -1.06
N SER A 383 -20.39 7.03 -1.05
CA SER A 383 -19.99 7.75 -2.26
C SER A 383 -18.90 7.00 -3.04
N THR A 384 -18.78 7.31 -4.33
CA THR A 384 -17.84 6.68 -5.26
C THR A 384 -17.12 7.73 -6.11
N GLY A 385 -16.00 7.33 -6.73
CA GLY A 385 -15.21 8.17 -7.62
C GLY A 385 -14.57 7.39 -8.75
N LEU A 386 -14.14 8.08 -9.81
CA LEU A 386 -13.50 7.50 -10.99
C LEU A 386 -12.24 8.29 -11.35
N GLY A 387 -11.18 7.58 -11.73
CA GLY A 387 -9.94 8.18 -12.23
C GLY A 387 -8.76 8.04 -11.28
N ALA A 388 -7.55 8.33 -11.79
CA ALA A 388 -6.30 8.20 -11.05
C ALA A 388 -6.13 9.22 -9.92
N LYS A 389 -6.77 10.38 -10.04
CA LYS A 389 -6.78 11.43 -9.01
C LYS A 389 -8.21 11.86 -8.78
N VAL A 390 -8.65 11.81 -7.54
CA VAL A 390 -9.99 12.21 -7.11
C VAL A 390 -9.91 12.99 -5.80
N TYR A 391 -10.97 13.72 -5.49
CA TYR A 391 -11.13 14.34 -4.16
C TYR A 391 -12.50 13.99 -3.59
N HIS A 392 -12.57 13.96 -2.28
CA HIS A 392 -13.81 13.75 -1.55
C HIS A 392 -13.82 14.53 -0.24
N ALA A 393 -14.99 14.96 0.24
CA ALA A 393 -15.14 15.65 1.51
C ALA A 393 -16.20 14.93 2.35
N TYR A 394 -15.84 14.58 3.57
CA TYR A 394 -16.73 13.87 4.50
C TYR A 394 -17.54 14.87 5.34
N SER A 395 -18.83 14.63 5.47
CA SER A 395 -19.76 15.51 6.21
C SER A 395 -19.78 15.25 7.70
N THR A 396 -19.25 14.12 8.18
CA THR A 396 -19.24 13.74 9.61
C THR A 396 -17.87 13.22 10.00
N THR A 397 -17.56 13.30 11.31
CA THR A 397 -16.38 12.66 11.90
C THR A 397 -16.55 11.14 11.87
N GLY A 398 -15.45 10.41 11.76
CA GLY A 398 -15.48 8.95 11.75
C GLY A 398 -14.27 8.34 11.07
N SER A 399 -14.25 7.02 11.02
CA SER A 399 -13.24 6.24 10.29
C SER A 399 -13.90 5.61 9.07
N TYR A 400 -13.42 5.95 7.90
CA TYR A 400 -13.95 5.51 6.62
C TYR A 400 -12.98 4.56 5.94
N ASN A 401 -13.46 3.39 5.55
CA ASN A 401 -12.66 2.44 4.79
C ASN A 401 -12.73 2.80 3.29
N VAL A 402 -11.69 3.43 2.80
CA VAL A 402 -11.57 3.80 1.38
C VAL A 402 -10.98 2.63 0.62
N VAL A 403 -11.65 2.21 -0.46
CA VAL A 403 -11.22 1.13 -1.34
C VAL A 403 -10.99 1.66 -2.75
N LEU A 404 -9.81 1.41 -3.28
CA LEU A 404 -9.46 1.58 -4.67
C LEU A 404 -9.54 0.21 -5.37
N THR A 405 -10.29 0.14 -6.45
CA THR A 405 -10.30 -0.99 -7.38
C THR A 405 -9.70 -0.54 -8.70
N THR A 406 -8.68 -1.25 -9.15
CA THR A 406 -8.00 -0.98 -10.43
C THR A 406 -8.19 -2.17 -11.36
N LYS A 407 -8.54 -1.88 -12.61
CA LYS A 407 -8.62 -2.87 -13.69
C LYS A 407 -7.66 -2.47 -14.81
N ASP A 408 -6.99 -3.46 -15.38
CA ASP A 408 -6.13 -3.27 -16.54
C ASP A 408 -6.90 -3.45 -17.87
N SER A 409 -6.24 -3.24 -19.00
CA SER A 409 -6.81 -3.38 -20.35
C SER A 409 -6.43 -4.67 -21.07
N SER A 410 -5.88 -5.65 -20.34
CA SER A 410 -5.56 -6.95 -20.92
C SER A 410 -6.83 -7.70 -21.40
N PRO A 411 -6.77 -8.56 -22.41
CA PRO A 411 -7.92 -9.37 -22.84
C PRO A 411 -8.56 -10.19 -21.72
N SER A 412 -7.74 -10.68 -20.78
CA SER A 412 -8.15 -11.37 -19.55
C SER A 412 -8.16 -10.43 -18.34
N GLN A 413 -8.70 -9.26 -18.48
CA GLN A 413 -8.74 -8.13 -17.55
C GLN A 413 -8.39 -8.46 -16.08
N GLN A 414 -7.18 -8.09 -15.65
CA GLN A 414 -6.78 -8.24 -14.25
C GLN A 414 -7.45 -7.17 -13.38
N THR A 415 -7.76 -7.54 -12.15
CA THR A 415 -8.33 -6.63 -11.14
C THR A 415 -7.49 -6.69 -9.88
N ALA A 416 -7.11 -5.53 -9.34
CA ALA A 416 -6.42 -5.39 -8.07
C ALA A 416 -7.17 -4.41 -7.16
N THR A 417 -7.10 -4.62 -5.86
CA THR A 417 -7.72 -3.74 -4.86
C THR A 417 -6.70 -3.28 -3.82
N SER A 418 -6.87 -2.06 -3.33
CA SER A 418 -6.14 -1.52 -2.19
C SER A 418 -7.11 -0.80 -1.27
N GLN A 419 -6.90 -0.91 0.05
CA GLN A 419 -7.77 -0.25 1.01
C GLN A 419 -6.96 0.43 2.11
N GLN A 420 -7.46 1.56 2.60
CA GLN A 420 -6.91 2.29 3.74
C GLN A 420 -8.05 2.93 4.54
N THR A 421 -7.86 3.02 5.85
CA THR A 421 -8.78 3.74 6.72
C THR A 421 -8.39 5.21 6.79
N VAL A 422 -9.33 6.10 6.47
CA VAL A 422 -9.20 7.55 6.59
C VAL A 422 -10.01 8.01 7.78
N THR A 423 -9.35 8.63 8.77
CA THR A 423 -10.04 9.13 9.98
C THR A 423 -10.28 10.63 9.85
N ILE A 424 -11.54 11.01 9.92
CA ILE A 424 -12.00 12.40 9.83
C ILE A 424 -12.23 12.95 11.25
N THR A 425 -11.58 14.05 11.57
CA THR A 425 -11.65 14.69 12.89
C THR A 425 -12.50 15.96 12.86
N SER A 426 -12.97 16.41 14.04
CA SER A 426 -13.55 17.74 14.17
C SER A 426 -12.47 18.80 13.98
N PRO A 427 -12.81 19.97 13.43
CA PRO A 427 -11.93 21.13 13.54
C PRO A 427 -11.58 21.39 15.00
N PRO A 428 -10.37 21.83 15.33
CA PRO A 428 -10.05 22.25 16.68
C PRO A 428 -11.01 23.34 17.11
N PRO A 429 -11.46 23.35 18.38
CA PRO A 429 -12.32 24.43 18.90
C PRO A 429 -11.61 25.78 18.69
N PRO A 430 -12.36 26.85 18.37
CA PRO A 430 -11.77 28.18 18.24
C PRO A 430 -11.07 28.55 19.57
N PRO A 431 -9.93 29.26 19.51
CA PRO A 431 -9.24 29.73 20.70
C PRO A 431 -10.23 30.51 21.60
N PRO A 432 -10.16 30.37 22.92
CA PRO A 432 -10.96 31.21 23.83
C PRO A 432 -10.77 32.70 23.50
N SER A 433 -11.84 33.50 23.57
CA SER A 433 -11.78 34.93 23.27
C SER A 433 -10.73 35.61 24.13
N LEU A 434 -9.92 36.49 23.55
CA LEU A 434 -8.91 37.27 24.26
C LEU A 434 -9.61 38.20 25.27
N THR A 435 -9.17 38.19 26.52
CA THR A 435 -9.61 39.12 27.57
C THR A 435 -8.41 39.78 28.24
N ALA A 436 -8.56 41.06 28.62
CA ALA A 436 -7.57 41.84 29.31
C ALA A 436 -8.06 42.19 30.71
N SER A 437 -7.16 42.20 31.69
CA SER A 437 -7.37 42.75 33.01
C SER A 437 -6.09 43.36 33.55
N PHE A 438 -6.17 44.24 34.53
CA PHE A 438 -4.99 44.72 35.22
C PHE A 438 -5.27 45.12 36.67
N THR A 439 -4.22 45.15 37.45
CA THR A 439 -4.20 45.64 38.82
C THR A 439 -3.19 46.77 38.96
N TYR A 440 -3.33 47.59 40.01
CA TYR A 440 -2.39 48.67 40.35
C TYR A 440 -2.21 48.75 41.87
N SER A 441 -1.02 49.29 42.30
CA SER A 441 -0.51 49.13 43.65
C SER A 441 -1.20 49.99 44.74
N VAL A 442 -1.83 51.14 44.39
CA VAL A 442 -2.41 52.10 45.36
C VAL A 442 -3.77 52.59 44.84
N ALA A 443 -4.82 52.32 45.59
CA ALA A 443 -6.20 52.67 45.20
C ALA A 443 -6.48 54.18 45.11
N ASN A 444 -5.89 54.97 46.04
CA ASN A 444 -6.07 56.41 46.11
C ASN A 444 -4.71 57.13 46.21
N PRO A 445 -3.96 57.24 45.10
CA PRO A 445 -2.67 57.85 45.12
C PRO A 445 -2.69 59.34 45.27
N ALA A 446 -1.65 59.89 45.89
CA ALA A 446 -1.40 61.35 45.91
C ALA A 446 -0.48 61.70 44.70
N VAL A 447 -0.53 62.99 44.30
CA VAL A 447 0.38 63.59 43.35
C VAL A 447 1.81 63.26 43.73
N GLY A 448 2.65 62.79 42.75
CA GLY A 448 4.05 62.42 42.93
C GLY A 448 4.26 60.99 43.45
N GLN A 449 3.19 60.26 43.79
CA GLN A 449 3.30 58.87 44.20
C GLN A 449 3.40 57.95 42.98
N THR A 450 4.39 57.04 42.97
CA THR A 450 4.57 56.09 41.89
C THR A 450 3.67 54.87 42.07
N LEU A 451 2.89 54.57 41.05
CA LEU A 451 2.03 53.37 40.96
C LEU A 451 2.71 52.32 40.11
N SER A 452 2.57 51.05 40.51
CA SER A 452 2.94 49.90 39.69
C SER A 452 1.68 49.31 39.09
N PHE A 453 1.70 48.97 37.81
CA PHE A 453 0.61 48.37 37.05
C PHE A 453 1.04 46.99 36.58
N THR A 454 0.17 46.00 36.68
CA THR A 454 0.39 44.64 36.20
C THR A 454 -0.80 44.19 35.35
N GLY A 455 -0.59 43.98 34.07
CA GLY A 455 -1.56 43.49 33.11
C GLY A 455 -1.57 41.96 33.05
N SER A 456 -2.75 41.40 32.87
CA SER A 456 -2.97 39.96 32.70
C SER A 456 -3.79 39.69 31.44
N ALA A 457 -3.39 38.64 30.70
CA ALA A 457 -4.07 38.15 29.52
C ALA A 457 -4.73 36.79 29.82
N SER A 458 -5.92 36.56 29.29
CA SER A 458 -6.56 35.25 29.29
C SER A 458 -7.25 35.00 27.97
N GLY A 459 -7.17 33.75 27.44
CA GLY A 459 -7.62 33.42 26.10
C GLY A 459 -6.72 34.01 25.01
N GLY A 460 -7.20 34.03 23.76
CA GLY A 460 -6.43 34.43 22.59
C GLY A 460 -5.27 33.50 22.32
N THR A 461 -4.32 33.96 21.51
CA THR A 461 -3.12 33.20 21.09
C THR A 461 -1.85 33.94 21.45
N ALA A 462 -1.00 33.33 22.31
CA ALA A 462 0.30 33.91 22.68
C ALA A 462 1.24 33.99 21.47
N PRO A 463 2.24 34.90 21.45
CA PRO A 463 2.58 35.90 22.45
C PRO A 463 1.63 37.09 22.48
N TYR A 464 1.56 37.79 23.66
CA TYR A 464 0.75 38.97 23.84
C TYR A 464 1.61 40.22 23.88
N SER A 465 1.08 41.31 23.31
CA SER A 465 1.63 42.66 23.48
C SER A 465 0.73 43.51 24.34
N TYR A 466 1.33 44.35 25.21
CA TYR A 466 0.67 45.19 26.19
C TYR A 466 0.97 46.65 25.88
N SER A 467 -0.06 47.48 25.79
CA SER A 467 0.05 48.94 25.59
C SER A 467 -0.81 49.66 26.60
N TRP A 468 -0.20 50.58 27.33
CA TRP A 468 -0.82 51.36 28.40
C TRP A 468 -1.04 52.79 27.97
N ASN A 469 -2.21 53.32 28.27
CA ASN A 469 -2.51 54.74 28.24
C ASN A 469 -2.99 55.15 29.67
N PHE A 470 -2.25 56.04 30.34
CA PHE A 470 -2.53 56.42 31.71
C PHE A 470 -3.57 57.54 31.84
N GLY A 471 -4.07 58.10 30.72
CA GLY A 471 -5.10 59.11 30.70
C GLY A 471 -4.59 60.53 30.90
N ASP A 472 -3.30 60.72 31.03
CA ASP A 472 -2.60 62.01 31.16
C ASP A 472 -1.69 62.31 29.95
N LEU A 473 -1.94 61.65 28.80
CA LEU A 473 -1.13 61.66 27.56
C LEU A 473 0.16 60.83 27.64
N GLN A 474 0.42 60.20 28.77
CA GLN A 474 1.57 59.29 28.89
C GLN A 474 1.16 57.87 28.54
N THR A 475 2.08 57.14 27.94
CA THR A 475 1.89 55.76 27.54
C THR A 475 3.08 54.89 27.96
N SER A 476 2.87 53.56 28.02
CA SER A 476 3.91 52.60 28.29
C SER A 476 3.63 51.28 27.58
N SER A 477 4.55 50.32 27.64
CA SER A 477 4.39 48.97 27.13
C SER A 477 4.94 47.93 28.10
N GLY A 478 4.61 46.63 27.84
CA GLY A 478 5.02 45.52 28.70
C GLY A 478 3.93 45.09 29.68
N SER A 479 4.04 43.83 30.16
CA SER A 479 3.07 43.24 31.09
C SER A 479 3.08 43.91 32.46
N SER A 480 4.18 44.59 32.84
CA SER A 480 4.30 45.37 34.05
C SER A 480 4.97 46.70 33.75
N THR A 481 4.48 47.78 34.37
CA THR A 481 5.04 49.14 34.19
C THR A 481 4.77 49.96 35.43
N THR A 482 5.39 51.14 35.55
CA THR A 482 5.13 52.12 36.60
C THR A 482 4.75 53.45 36.01
N HIS A 483 3.94 54.24 36.75
CA HIS A 483 3.57 55.59 36.37
C HIS A 483 3.40 56.49 37.56
N THR A 484 3.65 57.80 37.41
CA THR A 484 3.55 58.82 38.44
C THR A 484 2.78 60.03 37.91
N TYR A 485 1.63 60.34 38.49
CA TYR A 485 0.82 61.51 38.10
C TYR A 485 1.39 62.79 38.75
N GLN A 486 1.56 63.81 37.92
CA GLN A 486 2.10 65.10 38.38
C GLN A 486 1.02 66.11 38.75
N LYS A 487 -0.27 65.81 38.57
CA LYS A 487 -1.40 66.68 38.93
C LYS A 487 -2.48 65.84 39.53
N ALA A 488 -3.22 66.45 40.47
CA ALA A 488 -4.43 65.87 41.00
C ALA A 488 -5.52 65.84 39.92
N GLY A 489 -6.33 64.79 39.93
CA GLY A 489 -7.34 64.59 38.90
C GLY A 489 -7.85 63.16 38.83
N THR A 490 -8.81 62.95 37.96
CA THR A 490 -9.34 61.61 37.68
C THR A 490 -8.86 61.18 36.33
N TYR A 491 -8.12 60.07 36.27
CA TYR A 491 -7.46 59.54 35.09
C TYR A 491 -8.08 58.21 34.70
N ARG A 492 -8.45 58.08 33.41
CA ARG A 492 -8.91 56.81 32.84
C ARG A 492 -7.72 56.04 32.26
N VAL A 493 -7.30 55.03 32.99
CA VAL A 493 -6.22 54.15 32.54
C VAL A 493 -6.80 53.05 31.65
N VAL A 494 -6.20 52.86 30.49
CA VAL A 494 -6.57 51.82 29.52
C VAL A 494 -5.36 50.93 29.26
N LEU A 495 -5.50 49.63 29.48
CA LEU A 495 -4.63 48.59 28.95
C LEU A 495 -5.23 48.06 27.67
N THR A 496 -4.52 48.13 26.57
CA THR A 496 -4.80 47.45 25.30
C THR A 496 -3.90 46.25 25.18
N LEU A 497 -4.50 45.07 25.08
CA LEU A 497 -3.86 43.79 24.90
C LEU A 497 -4.08 43.33 23.47
N THR A 498 -3.03 42.88 22.77
CA THR A 498 -3.11 42.32 21.43
C THR A 498 -2.44 40.96 21.41
N ASP A 499 -3.07 39.93 20.83
CA ASP A 499 -2.51 38.59 20.68
C ASP A 499 -1.75 38.42 19.34
N SER A 500 -1.13 37.26 19.11
CA SER A 500 -0.34 36.99 17.89
C SER A 500 -1.20 36.92 16.59
N LEU A 501 -2.53 36.78 16.73
CA LEU A 501 -3.49 36.81 15.63
C LEU A 501 -4.12 38.17 15.42
N ALA A 502 -3.60 39.22 16.09
CA ALA A 502 -4.09 40.58 16.07
C ALA A 502 -5.50 40.80 16.67
N HIS A 503 -5.99 39.86 17.50
CA HIS A 503 -7.18 40.14 18.29
C HIS A 503 -6.83 41.14 19.39
N VAL A 504 -7.76 42.06 19.68
CA VAL A 504 -7.57 43.14 20.66
C VAL A 504 -8.59 43.03 21.79
N ALA A 505 -8.11 43.18 23.02
CA ALA A 505 -8.96 43.33 24.22
C ALA A 505 -8.47 44.51 25.04
N ASN A 506 -9.43 45.22 25.67
CA ASN A 506 -9.14 46.38 26.51
C ASN A 506 -9.61 46.15 27.93
N ALA A 507 -8.81 46.60 28.89
CA ALA A 507 -9.21 46.75 30.29
C ALA A 507 -9.12 48.23 30.67
N THR A 508 -10.05 48.69 31.51
CA THR A 508 -10.12 50.10 31.92
C THR A 508 -10.37 50.23 33.42
N HIS A 509 -9.58 51.07 34.08
CA HIS A 509 -9.81 51.50 35.44
C HIS A 509 -9.75 53.02 35.53
N THR A 510 -10.53 53.58 36.42
CA THR A 510 -10.48 55.02 36.75
C THR A 510 -9.70 55.18 38.04
N ILE A 511 -8.66 56.02 38.03
CA ILE A 511 -7.82 56.32 39.19
C ILE A 511 -7.98 57.79 39.55
N THR A 512 -8.33 58.07 40.81
CA THR A 512 -8.42 59.45 41.34
C THR A 512 -7.13 59.73 42.10
N VAL A 513 -6.40 60.74 41.65
CA VAL A 513 -5.16 61.23 42.28
C VAL A 513 -5.47 62.44 43.10
N SER A 514 -5.18 62.38 44.38
CA SER A 514 -5.42 63.50 45.34
C SER A 514 -4.28 64.52 45.25
N ALA A 515 -4.61 65.80 45.66
CA ALA A 515 -3.60 66.83 45.86
C ALA A 515 -2.57 66.39 46.92
N PRO A 516 -1.36 66.96 46.92
CA PRO A 516 -0.35 66.65 47.94
C PRO A 516 -0.91 66.96 49.33
N LEU A 517 -0.67 66.09 50.32
CA LEU A 517 -1.04 66.35 51.74
C LEU A 517 -0.30 67.58 52.21
N SER A 518 -1.07 68.55 52.74
CA SER A 518 -0.58 69.78 53.33
C SER A 518 -1.19 69.99 54.66
N ALA A 519 -0.46 70.54 55.62
CA ALA A 519 -0.91 70.81 56.95
C ALA A 519 -0.60 72.26 57.33
N SER A 520 -1.52 72.84 58.02
CA SER A 520 -1.38 74.15 58.73
C SER A 520 -2.14 74.08 60.01
N PHE A 521 -1.84 75.02 60.91
CA PHE A 521 -2.66 75.18 62.11
C PHE A 521 -2.76 76.64 62.55
N THR A 522 -3.79 76.93 63.33
CA THR A 522 -3.98 78.19 63.98
C THR A 522 -4.07 77.98 65.50
N TYR A 523 -3.81 79.03 66.26
CA TYR A 523 -3.96 79.00 67.72
C TYR A 523 -4.48 80.33 68.24
N THR A 524 -5.13 80.33 69.43
CA THR A 524 -5.95 81.48 69.95
C THR A 524 -5.13 82.66 70.45
N SER A 525 -3.87 82.49 70.83
CA SER A 525 -3.01 83.55 71.26
C SER A 525 -1.52 83.25 70.93
N SER A 526 -0.83 84.22 70.36
CA SER A 526 0.60 84.12 70.07
C SER A 526 1.47 84.42 71.31
N HIS A 527 0.93 85.03 72.30
CA HIS A 527 1.55 85.40 73.55
C HIS A 527 0.67 85.08 74.76
N PRO A 528 0.34 83.81 75.01
CA PRO A 528 -0.45 83.42 76.15
C PRO A 528 0.33 83.66 77.47
N ALA A 529 -0.39 83.88 78.60
CA ALA A 529 0.20 83.84 79.92
C ALA A 529 0.38 82.38 80.39
N PRO A 530 1.29 82.09 81.32
CA PRO A 530 1.42 80.77 81.93
C PRO A 530 0.08 80.27 82.46
N VAL A 531 -0.16 78.93 82.35
CA VAL A 531 -1.37 78.17 82.73
C VAL A 531 -2.66 78.57 82.01
N VAL A 532 -2.67 79.57 81.11
CA VAL A 532 -3.79 79.91 80.26
C VAL A 532 -3.90 78.96 79.11
N PRO A 533 -5.07 78.34 78.88
CA PRO A 533 -5.22 77.42 77.79
C PRO A 533 -5.12 78.11 76.43
N VAL A 534 -4.28 77.54 75.56
CA VAL A 534 -4.14 77.85 74.10
C VAL A 534 -4.88 76.80 73.33
N GLN A 535 -5.82 77.18 72.51
CA GLN A 535 -6.51 76.28 71.64
C GLN A 535 -5.75 76.20 70.29
N PHE A 536 -5.41 75.03 69.89
CA PHE A 536 -4.76 74.73 68.58
C PHE A 536 -5.76 74.06 67.70
N VAL A 537 -5.92 74.51 66.47
CA VAL A 537 -6.79 73.91 65.45
C VAL A 537 -5.99 73.58 64.19
N ALA A 538 -5.90 72.30 63.86
CA ALA A 538 -5.29 71.83 62.68
C ALA A 538 -6.19 72.02 61.45
N ASN A 539 -5.60 72.31 60.33
CA ASN A 539 -6.20 72.25 59.00
C ASN A 539 -5.33 71.42 58.09
N ALA A 540 -5.88 70.36 57.51
CA ALA A 540 -5.23 69.51 56.54
C ALA A 540 -5.97 69.53 55.20
N THR A 541 -5.22 69.61 54.12
CA THR A 541 -5.79 69.61 52.75
C THR A 541 -4.98 68.70 51.88
N GLY A 542 -5.55 68.11 50.80
CA GLY A 542 -4.90 67.14 49.96
C GLY A 542 -4.75 65.77 50.64
N GLY A 543 -3.95 64.88 50.14
CA GLY A 543 -3.86 63.47 50.60
C GLY A 543 -5.23 62.77 50.57
N THR A 544 -5.32 61.66 51.31
CA THR A 544 -6.53 60.82 51.36
C THR A 544 -7.11 60.81 52.75
N GLN A 545 -8.37 61.27 52.93
CA GLN A 545 -9.10 61.22 54.23
C GLN A 545 -9.37 59.75 54.63
N PRO A 546 -9.48 59.47 55.95
CA PRO A 546 -9.40 60.42 57.08
C PRO A 546 -7.95 60.75 57.44
N TYR A 547 -7.77 61.92 58.10
CA TYR A 547 -6.49 62.34 58.62
C TYR A 547 -6.38 62.03 60.11
N SER A 548 -5.18 61.71 60.57
CA SER A 548 -4.76 61.65 61.96
C SER A 548 -3.82 62.80 62.28
N TYR A 549 -3.96 63.38 63.47
CA TYR A 549 -3.24 64.55 63.90
C TYR A 549 -2.50 64.26 65.18
N SER A 550 -1.22 64.64 65.22
CA SER A 550 -0.34 64.51 66.38
C SER A 550 0.41 65.80 66.60
N TRP A 551 0.40 66.26 67.81
CA TRP A 551 0.97 67.54 68.28
C TRP A 551 2.15 67.29 69.20
N ASN A 552 3.21 68.08 69.04
CA ASN A 552 4.27 68.27 70.02
C ASN A 552 4.30 69.74 70.37
N PHE A 553 4.01 70.10 71.64
CA PHE A 553 3.92 71.47 72.06
C PHE A 553 5.24 72.15 72.37
N GLY A 554 6.36 71.45 72.30
CA GLY A 554 7.68 72.01 72.51
C GLY A 554 8.11 72.13 73.96
N ASP A 555 7.31 71.72 74.89
CA ASP A 555 7.54 71.67 76.32
C ASP A 555 7.67 70.27 76.91
N GLY A 556 7.78 69.27 76.00
CA GLY A 556 7.89 67.83 76.30
C GLY A 556 6.51 67.16 76.36
N THR A 557 5.43 67.84 76.16
CA THR A 557 4.09 67.28 76.14
C THR A 557 3.58 67.11 74.69
N THR A 558 2.63 66.21 74.51
CA THR A 558 2.04 65.91 73.23
C THR A 558 0.50 65.91 73.31
N GLY A 559 -0.13 65.99 72.12
CA GLY A 559 -1.61 65.92 72.01
C GLY A 559 -2.00 65.21 70.68
N THR A 560 -3.29 64.87 70.60
CA THR A 560 -3.84 64.23 69.37
C THR A 560 -5.22 64.86 69.05
N GLY A 561 -5.61 64.75 67.76
CA GLY A 561 -6.87 65.26 67.27
C GLY A 561 -6.78 66.59 66.52
N ALA A 562 -7.83 66.88 65.70
CA ALA A 562 -7.86 68.09 64.87
C ALA A 562 -7.94 69.40 65.69
N SER A 563 -8.43 69.33 66.90
CA SER A 563 -8.47 70.46 67.82
C SER A 563 -8.03 70.01 69.21
N VAL A 564 -7.09 70.76 69.82
CA VAL A 564 -6.52 70.42 71.12
C VAL A 564 -6.23 71.66 71.92
N SER A 565 -6.48 71.61 73.23
CA SER A 565 -6.16 72.69 74.21
C SER A 565 -4.88 72.29 74.94
N HIS A 566 -3.95 73.22 75.06
CA HIS A 566 -2.72 73.04 75.84
C HIS A 566 -2.38 74.30 76.67
N SER A 567 -1.84 74.10 77.88
CA SER A 567 -1.46 75.21 78.79
C SER A 567 0.03 75.06 79.14
N TYR A 568 0.83 76.09 78.93
CA TYR A 568 2.25 76.09 79.27
C TYR A 568 2.44 76.49 80.73
N LEU A 569 3.23 75.74 81.47
CA LEU A 569 3.46 76.00 82.89
C LEU A 569 4.39 77.19 83.19
N LEU A 570 5.37 77.40 82.28
CA LEU A 570 6.40 78.40 82.40
C LEU A 570 6.35 79.41 81.23
N ALA A 571 6.85 80.65 81.49
CA ALA A 571 7.11 81.56 80.39
C ALA A 571 8.34 81.05 79.59
N GLY A 572 8.22 81.21 78.26
CA GLY A 572 9.29 80.69 77.35
C GLY A 572 8.77 80.70 75.90
N THR A 573 9.70 80.35 74.99
CA THR A 573 9.37 80.21 73.57
C THR A 573 9.31 78.72 73.23
N TYR A 574 8.17 78.27 72.75
CA TYR A 574 7.90 76.87 72.45
C TYR A 574 7.67 76.68 70.95
N THR A 575 8.34 75.70 70.34
CA THR A 575 8.08 75.35 68.98
C THR A 575 7.04 74.24 68.94
N VAL A 576 5.81 74.60 68.52
CA VAL A 576 4.72 73.67 68.35
C VAL A 576 4.82 73.03 66.98
N THR A 577 4.82 71.71 66.94
CA THR A 577 4.84 70.97 65.71
C THR A 577 3.61 70.09 65.57
N LEU A 578 2.85 70.29 64.48
CA LEU A 578 1.77 69.43 64.05
C LEU A 578 2.30 68.42 63.01
N THR A 579 2.03 67.14 63.22
CA THR A 579 2.22 66.07 62.26
C THR A 579 0.83 65.57 61.83
N VAL A 580 0.57 65.56 60.53
CA VAL A 580 -0.67 65.02 59.95
C VAL A 580 -0.30 63.79 59.10
N VAL A 581 -1.04 62.71 59.31
CA VAL A 581 -0.94 61.48 58.54
C VAL A 581 -2.25 61.19 57.86
N ASP A 582 -2.24 60.91 56.56
CA ASP A 582 -3.43 60.57 55.82
C ASP A 582 -3.75 59.06 55.89
N ALA A 583 -4.83 58.59 55.28
CA ALA A 583 -5.28 57.22 55.30
C ALA A 583 -4.32 56.26 54.51
N ASN A 584 -3.45 56.77 53.64
CA ASN A 584 -2.42 56.02 52.91
C ASN A 584 -1.09 56.06 53.65
N GLY A 585 -1.03 56.67 54.87
CA GLY A 585 0.24 56.75 55.63
C GLY A 585 1.15 57.90 55.20
N LEU A 586 0.73 58.75 54.27
CA LEU A 586 1.50 59.92 53.89
C LEU A 586 1.55 60.88 55.08
N THR A 587 2.73 61.43 55.39
CA THR A 587 2.95 62.27 56.54
C THR A 587 3.43 63.66 56.09
N THR A 588 2.86 64.71 56.72
CA THR A 588 3.37 66.06 56.56
C THR A 588 3.46 66.74 57.96
N THR A 589 4.39 67.66 58.09
CA THR A 589 4.60 68.40 59.33
C THR A 589 4.62 69.89 59.09
N THR A 590 4.09 70.64 60.08
CA THR A 590 4.21 72.08 60.10
C THR A 590 4.47 72.56 61.54
N SER A 591 5.20 73.67 61.71
CA SER A 591 5.58 74.19 63.02
C SER A 591 5.38 75.69 63.11
N ALA A 592 5.02 76.16 64.31
CA ALA A 592 4.94 77.56 64.62
C ALA A 592 5.44 77.82 66.07
N THR A 593 5.88 79.02 66.33
CA THR A 593 6.37 79.41 67.64
C THR A 593 5.32 80.08 68.44
N VAL A 594 5.13 79.61 69.68
CA VAL A 594 4.26 80.23 70.71
C VAL A 594 5.17 80.80 71.80
N THR A 595 5.06 82.10 72.08
CA THR A 595 5.82 82.77 73.14
C THR A 595 4.91 83.05 74.35
N VAL A 596 5.19 82.35 75.42
CA VAL A 596 4.42 82.49 76.69
C VAL A 596 5.08 83.60 77.53
N THR A 597 4.39 84.64 77.86
CA THR A 597 4.87 85.84 78.55
C THR A 597 4.17 86.09 79.89
N VAL A 598 4.98 86.45 80.89
CA VAL A 598 4.38 86.92 82.18
C VAL A 598 3.93 88.36 82.00
N SER A 599 2.67 88.62 82.09
CA SER A 599 2.18 90.00 82.13
C SER A 599 2.57 90.61 83.45
N VAL A 600 3.50 91.50 83.40
CA VAL A 600 3.80 92.35 84.60
C VAL A 600 2.69 93.44 84.62
N VAL A 601 1.72 93.28 85.47
CA VAL A 601 0.78 94.41 85.80
C VAL A 601 1.63 95.40 86.62
N VAL A 602 1.98 96.53 86.02
CA VAL A 602 2.54 97.70 86.71
C VAL A 602 1.41 98.53 87.28
#